data_c24024b3dea1cad5e109fe5a0b7075b0
#
_entry.id   c24024b3dea1cad5e109fe5a0b7075b0
#
_cell.length_a   1.000
_cell.length_b   1.000
_cell.length_c   1.000
_cell.angle_alpha   90.00
_cell.angle_beta   90.00
_cell.angle_gamma   90.00
#
_symmetry.space_group_name_H-M   'P 1'
#
loop_
_entity.id
_entity.type
_entity.pdbx_description
1 polymer ?
#
loop_
_entity_poly.entity_id
_entity_poly.type
_entity_poly.pdbx_seq_one_letter_code
_entity_poly.pdbx_strand_id
1 'polypeptide(L)'
;MNIGDKIPEILGLDADGNEVKSSDFAGKPLIVYFYPKDNTPGCTAEACSIRDHNSELTAKGYTVIGISKDSSASHLKFADKFSLPFILLSDPPTEVNQAFGVWQKKKMAGREYMGTVRTTFITDADHKITHIINKVDTKKAGEQLLGLIGD
;
A
#
# COMPACT_ATOMS: atom_id res chain seq x y z
N MET A 1 -1.51 12.02 -8.30
CA MET A 1 -2.32 12.39 -7.12
C MET A 1 -1.55 13.36 -6.24
N ASN A 2 -2.27 14.26 -5.62
CA ASN A 2 -1.69 15.30 -4.78
C ASN A 2 -2.34 15.29 -3.39
N ILE A 3 -1.65 15.92 -2.44
CA ILE A 3 -2.22 16.15 -1.10
C ILE A 3 -3.51 16.94 -1.27
N GLY A 4 -4.57 16.51 -0.59
CA GLY A 4 -5.90 17.08 -0.68
C GLY A 4 -6.84 16.38 -1.65
N ASP A 5 -6.29 15.57 -2.57
CA ASP A 5 -7.11 14.78 -3.49
C ASP A 5 -7.77 13.63 -2.76
N LYS A 6 -8.99 13.31 -3.17
CA LYS A 6 -9.66 12.11 -2.69
C LYS A 6 -9.12 10.90 -3.45
N ILE A 7 -8.84 9.80 -2.74
CA ILE A 7 -8.35 8.59 -3.40
C ILE A 7 -9.43 7.95 -4.27
N PRO A 8 -9.02 7.17 -5.31
CA PRO A 8 -9.97 6.44 -6.15
C PRO A 8 -10.85 5.48 -5.36
N GLU A 9 -12.04 5.23 -5.86
CA GLU A 9 -13.03 4.35 -5.22
C GLU A 9 -12.54 2.90 -5.17
N ILE A 10 -12.00 2.40 -6.30
CA ILE A 10 -11.58 0.99 -6.39
C ILE A 10 -10.13 0.84 -5.92
N LEU A 11 -9.91 -0.07 -4.96
CA LEU A 11 -8.61 -0.32 -4.35
C LEU A 11 -7.97 -1.63 -4.81
N GLY A 12 -8.73 -2.55 -5.37
CA GLY A 12 -8.23 -3.82 -5.86
C GLY A 12 -9.11 -4.99 -5.48
N LEU A 13 -8.56 -6.21 -5.61
CA LEU A 13 -9.29 -7.46 -5.33
C LEU A 13 -8.76 -8.09 -4.04
N ASP A 14 -9.67 -8.62 -3.23
CA ASP A 14 -9.31 -9.35 -2.01
C ASP A 14 -8.93 -10.81 -2.32
N ALA A 15 -8.70 -11.61 -1.30
CA ALA A 15 -8.30 -13.01 -1.41
C ALA A 15 -9.34 -13.87 -2.14
N ASP A 16 -10.61 -13.48 -2.09
CA ASP A 16 -11.72 -14.20 -2.72
C ASP A 16 -12.04 -13.68 -4.13
N GLY A 17 -11.27 -12.70 -4.62
CA GLY A 17 -11.47 -12.10 -5.93
C GLY A 17 -12.54 -11.02 -5.95
N ASN A 18 -13.03 -10.58 -4.80
CA ASN A 18 -14.04 -9.54 -4.69
C ASN A 18 -13.39 -8.15 -4.73
N GLU A 19 -14.06 -7.22 -5.40
CA GLU A 19 -13.60 -5.83 -5.48
C GLU A 19 -13.73 -5.14 -4.13
N VAL A 20 -12.65 -4.52 -3.69
CA VAL A 20 -12.61 -3.74 -2.44
C VAL A 20 -12.58 -2.26 -2.80
N LYS A 21 -13.42 -1.49 -2.14
CA LYS A 21 -13.61 -0.06 -2.40
C LYS A 21 -13.25 0.78 -1.18
N SER A 22 -12.87 2.04 -1.43
CA SER A 22 -12.60 2.99 -0.36
C SER A 22 -13.84 3.19 0.53
N SER A 23 -15.03 3.13 -0.07
CA SER A 23 -16.30 3.23 0.69
C SER A 23 -16.50 2.09 1.69
N ASP A 24 -15.83 0.96 1.52
CA ASP A 24 -15.86 -0.14 2.50
C ASP A 24 -15.19 0.26 3.83
N PHE A 25 -14.41 1.34 3.81
CA PHE A 25 -13.70 1.89 4.96
C PHE A 25 -14.18 3.31 5.29
N ALA A 26 -15.45 3.60 5.05
CA ALA A 26 -16.02 4.93 5.30
C ALA A 26 -15.78 5.36 6.75
N GLY A 27 -15.31 6.60 6.93
CA GLY A 27 -15.04 7.16 8.25
C GLY A 27 -13.73 6.73 8.88
N LYS A 28 -12.93 5.94 8.18
CA LYS A 28 -11.63 5.42 8.68
C LYS A 28 -10.47 6.01 7.87
N PRO A 29 -9.47 6.63 8.53
CA PRO A 29 -8.26 7.04 7.84
C PRO A 29 -7.48 5.82 7.37
N LEU A 30 -6.87 5.93 6.18
CA LEU A 30 -6.18 4.82 5.52
C LEU A 30 -4.70 5.10 5.34
N ILE A 31 -3.92 4.03 5.38
CA ILE A 31 -2.54 4.01 4.90
C ILE A 31 -2.53 3.01 3.75
N VAL A 32 -2.38 3.52 2.52
CA VAL A 32 -2.37 2.70 1.30
C VAL A 32 -0.97 2.74 0.72
N TYR A 33 -0.29 1.58 0.69
CA TYR A 33 1.06 1.54 0.14
C TYR A 33 1.12 0.61 -1.07
N PHE A 34 1.83 1.09 -2.09
CA PHE A 34 2.06 0.35 -3.33
C PHE A 34 3.48 -0.19 -3.33
N TYR A 35 3.64 -1.45 -3.71
CA TYR A 35 4.95 -2.10 -3.76
C TYR A 35 5.05 -2.97 -5.01
N PRO A 36 6.27 -3.18 -5.55
CA PRO A 36 6.44 -3.85 -6.84
C PRO A 36 6.08 -5.33 -6.88
N LYS A 37 6.43 -6.10 -5.85
CA LYS A 37 6.26 -7.55 -5.92
C LYS A 37 6.36 -8.22 -4.56
N ASP A 38 5.47 -9.19 -4.30
CA ASP A 38 5.49 -10.01 -3.09
C ASP A 38 6.81 -10.77 -2.96
N ASN A 39 7.22 -10.95 -1.71
CA ASN A 39 8.35 -11.80 -1.32
C ASN A 39 9.69 -11.42 -1.97
N THR A 40 9.87 -10.16 -2.32
CA THR A 40 11.18 -9.60 -2.70
C THR A 40 11.81 -8.95 -1.46
N PRO A 41 13.16 -8.80 -1.41
CA PRO A 41 13.82 -8.29 -0.20
C PRO A 41 13.30 -6.95 0.31
N GLY A 42 13.18 -5.95 -0.58
CA GLY A 42 12.69 -4.63 -0.19
C GLY A 42 11.23 -4.63 0.23
N CYS A 43 10.38 -5.32 -0.51
CA CYS A 43 8.94 -5.39 -0.21
C CYS A 43 8.68 -6.19 1.08
N THR A 44 9.48 -7.24 1.32
CA THR A 44 9.41 -8.01 2.57
C THR A 44 9.83 -7.14 3.76
N ALA A 45 10.93 -6.40 3.63
CA ALA A 45 11.39 -5.51 4.70
C ALA A 45 10.34 -4.45 5.02
N GLU A 46 9.73 -3.85 4.01
CA GLU A 46 8.68 -2.86 4.19
C GLU A 46 7.47 -3.46 4.91
N ALA A 47 6.97 -4.60 4.43
CA ALA A 47 5.81 -5.26 5.02
C ALA A 47 6.06 -5.66 6.47
N CYS A 48 7.23 -6.22 6.78
CA CYS A 48 7.58 -6.63 8.14
C CYS A 48 7.74 -5.43 9.08
N SER A 49 8.30 -4.32 8.61
CA SER A 49 8.40 -3.10 9.40
C SER A 49 7.01 -2.55 9.75
N ILE A 50 6.11 -2.51 8.77
CA ILE A 50 4.73 -2.06 9.00
C ILE A 50 4.01 -3.03 9.95
N ARG A 51 4.19 -4.34 9.75
CA ARG A 51 3.63 -5.37 10.63
C ARG A 51 4.02 -5.13 12.09
N ASP A 52 5.29 -4.86 12.33
CA ASP A 52 5.81 -4.70 13.70
C ASP A 52 5.25 -3.45 14.40
N HIS A 53 4.70 -2.51 13.63
CA HIS A 53 4.09 -1.28 14.15
C HIS A 53 2.59 -1.21 13.93
N ASN A 54 1.98 -2.29 13.40
CA ASN A 54 0.57 -2.29 13.03
C ASN A 54 -0.37 -2.01 14.22
N SER A 55 -0.05 -2.55 15.39
CA SER A 55 -0.89 -2.31 16.58
C SER A 55 -0.91 -0.83 16.97
N GLU A 56 0.21 -0.14 16.85
CA GLU A 56 0.30 1.30 17.11
C GLU A 56 -0.48 2.11 16.06
N LEU A 57 -0.37 1.72 14.78
CA LEU A 57 -1.10 2.37 13.69
C LEU A 57 -2.61 2.17 13.85
N THR A 58 -3.03 0.95 14.18
CA THR A 58 -4.44 0.62 14.43
C THR A 58 -4.99 1.38 15.63
N ALA A 59 -4.18 1.50 16.70
CA ALA A 59 -4.56 2.25 17.90
C ALA A 59 -4.82 3.73 17.60
N LYS A 60 -4.16 4.26 16.56
CA LYS A 60 -4.39 5.63 16.08
C LYS A 60 -5.55 5.74 15.09
N GLY A 61 -6.26 4.65 14.84
CA GLY A 61 -7.43 4.61 13.97
C GLY A 61 -7.17 4.31 12.50
N TYR A 62 -5.93 4.05 12.12
CA TYR A 62 -5.56 3.80 10.72
C TYR A 62 -5.74 2.34 10.33
N THR A 63 -6.22 2.14 9.10
CA THR A 63 -6.27 0.81 8.46
C THR A 63 -5.18 0.78 7.39
N VAL A 64 -4.35 -0.26 7.41
CA VAL A 64 -3.23 -0.42 6.47
C VAL A 64 -3.65 -1.34 5.33
N ILE A 65 -3.41 -0.89 4.10
CA ILE A 65 -3.71 -1.64 2.88
C ILE A 65 -2.47 -1.63 1.98
N GLY A 66 -1.97 -2.81 1.64
CA GLY A 66 -0.88 -2.96 0.67
C GLY A 66 -1.45 -3.39 -0.68
N ILE A 67 -0.97 -2.80 -1.77
CA ILE A 67 -1.45 -3.10 -3.13
C ILE A 67 -0.27 -3.41 -4.03
N SER A 68 -0.37 -4.51 -4.77
CA SER A 68 0.57 -4.83 -5.84
C SER A 68 -0.18 -5.52 -6.99
N LYS A 69 0.51 -5.70 -8.12
CA LYS A 69 -0.04 -6.40 -9.28
C LYS A 69 -0.07 -7.91 -9.13
N ASP A 70 0.51 -8.44 -8.05
CA ASP A 70 0.54 -9.88 -7.80
C ASP A 70 -0.88 -10.44 -7.62
N SER A 71 -1.02 -11.75 -7.84
CA SER A 71 -2.31 -12.44 -7.68
C SER A 71 -2.72 -12.54 -6.22
N SER A 72 -4.02 -12.78 -6.00
CA SER A 72 -4.55 -13.04 -4.66
C SER A 72 -3.89 -14.26 -4.02
N ALA A 73 -3.58 -15.29 -4.80
CA ALA A 73 -2.88 -16.48 -4.31
C ALA A 73 -1.47 -16.14 -3.82
N SER A 74 -0.75 -15.28 -4.54
CA SER A 74 0.57 -14.80 -4.13
C SER A 74 0.47 -14.02 -2.81
N HIS A 75 -0.51 -13.15 -2.68
CA HIS A 75 -0.73 -12.37 -1.46
C HIS A 75 -1.02 -13.25 -0.26
N LEU A 76 -1.83 -14.29 -0.43
CA LEU A 76 -2.13 -15.23 0.66
C LEU A 76 -0.86 -15.91 1.17
N LYS A 77 0.02 -16.36 0.27
CA LYS A 77 1.29 -16.98 0.64
C LYS A 77 2.21 -15.99 1.34
N PHE A 78 2.29 -14.78 0.84
CA PHE A 78 3.13 -13.72 1.40
C PHE A 78 2.66 -13.34 2.81
N ALA A 79 1.36 -13.09 2.96
CA ALA A 79 0.76 -12.75 4.25
C ALA A 79 0.94 -13.87 5.28
N ASP A 80 0.76 -15.13 4.87
CA ASP A 80 0.95 -16.28 5.74
C ASP A 80 2.40 -16.45 6.17
N LYS A 81 3.32 -16.36 5.21
CA LYS A 81 4.76 -16.53 5.47
C LYS A 81 5.30 -15.54 6.50
N PHE A 82 4.85 -14.30 6.46
CA PHE A 82 5.35 -13.23 7.32
C PHE A 82 4.36 -12.76 8.37
N SER A 83 3.24 -13.47 8.51
CA SER A 83 2.18 -13.14 9.50
C SER A 83 1.73 -11.68 9.41
N LEU A 84 1.44 -11.23 8.20
CA LEU A 84 1.01 -9.85 7.96
C LEU A 84 -0.43 -9.65 8.45
N PRO A 85 -0.68 -8.74 9.40
CA PRO A 85 -2.01 -8.55 9.98
C PRO A 85 -2.90 -7.57 9.23
N PHE A 86 -2.36 -6.94 8.18
CA PHE A 86 -3.10 -5.94 7.42
C PHE A 86 -3.55 -6.50 6.06
N ILE A 87 -4.36 -5.71 5.35
CA ILE A 87 -4.99 -6.12 4.11
C ILE A 87 -4.01 -6.02 2.94
N LEU A 88 -3.95 -7.06 2.11
CA LEU A 88 -3.24 -7.03 0.83
C LEU A 88 -4.26 -7.17 -0.29
N LEU A 89 -4.21 -6.26 -1.27
CA LEU A 89 -5.10 -6.26 -2.41
C LEU A 89 -4.35 -6.46 -3.72
N SER A 90 -4.99 -7.16 -4.64
CA SER A 90 -4.42 -7.54 -5.93
C SER A 90 -4.90 -6.61 -7.02
N ASP A 91 -3.97 -6.18 -7.89
CA ASP A 91 -4.26 -5.29 -9.02
C ASP A 91 -3.58 -5.83 -10.30
N PRO A 92 -3.94 -7.04 -10.78
CA PRO A 92 -3.27 -7.64 -11.95
C PRO A 92 -3.31 -6.77 -13.20
N PRO A 93 -4.44 -6.08 -13.54
CA PRO A 93 -4.48 -5.22 -14.73
C PRO A 93 -3.76 -3.88 -14.53
N THR A 94 -3.24 -3.60 -13.35
CA THR A 94 -2.55 -2.36 -12.98
C THR A 94 -3.42 -1.09 -13.06
N GLU A 95 -4.73 -1.25 -13.13
CA GLU A 95 -5.68 -0.12 -13.21
C GLU A 95 -5.66 0.74 -11.95
N VAL A 96 -5.55 0.12 -10.79
CA VAL A 96 -5.45 0.83 -9.50
C VAL A 96 -4.11 1.55 -9.40
N ASN A 97 -3.02 0.88 -9.79
CA ASN A 97 -1.69 1.50 -9.89
C ASN A 97 -1.75 2.75 -10.77
N GLN A 98 -2.42 2.65 -11.91
CA GLN A 98 -2.55 3.78 -12.85
C GLN A 98 -3.40 4.90 -12.25
N ALA A 99 -4.50 4.55 -11.60
CA ALA A 99 -5.40 5.53 -10.99
C ALA A 99 -4.70 6.35 -9.89
N PHE A 100 -3.80 5.72 -9.14
CA PHE A 100 -3.01 6.42 -8.11
C PHE A 100 -1.75 7.11 -8.67
N GLY A 101 -1.45 6.91 -9.97
CA GLY A 101 -0.29 7.54 -10.60
C GLY A 101 1.04 6.90 -10.25
N VAL A 102 1.05 5.66 -9.76
CA VAL A 102 2.27 4.95 -9.34
C VAL A 102 2.78 3.95 -10.37
N TRP A 103 2.05 3.76 -11.47
CA TRP A 103 2.48 2.92 -12.60
C TRP A 103 3.27 3.79 -13.56
N GLN A 104 4.59 3.67 -13.53
CA GLN A 104 5.49 4.59 -14.22
C GLN A 104 6.62 3.84 -14.92
N LYS A 105 7.27 4.55 -15.85
CA LYS A 105 8.46 4.04 -16.52
C LYS A 105 9.62 3.97 -15.53
N LYS A 106 10.26 2.79 -15.48
CA LYS A 106 11.42 2.53 -14.62
C LYS A 106 12.60 2.09 -15.49
N LYS A 107 13.82 2.31 -15.00
CA LYS A 107 15.04 1.84 -15.64
C LYS A 107 15.79 0.88 -14.72
N MET A 108 16.27 -0.23 -15.28
CA MET A 108 17.14 -1.16 -14.59
C MET A 108 18.11 -1.78 -15.59
N ALA A 109 19.41 -1.67 -15.33
CA ALA A 109 20.48 -2.21 -16.17
C ALA A 109 20.36 -1.77 -17.64
N GLY A 110 19.99 -0.51 -17.89
CA GLY A 110 19.84 0.05 -19.23
C GLY A 110 18.52 -0.28 -19.92
N ARG A 111 17.63 -1.06 -19.29
CA ARG A 111 16.31 -1.40 -19.83
C ARG A 111 15.25 -0.50 -19.24
N GLU A 112 14.34 -0.04 -20.09
CA GLU A 112 13.14 0.69 -19.65
C GLU A 112 11.96 -0.29 -19.59
N TYR A 113 11.14 -0.18 -18.54
CA TYR A 113 9.93 -0.98 -18.39
C TYR A 113 8.90 -0.22 -17.54
N MET A 114 7.64 -0.59 -17.68
CA MET A 114 6.59 -0.04 -16.81
C MET A 114 6.52 -0.84 -15.52
N GLY A 115 6.42 -0.17 -14.41
CA GLY A 115 6.35 -0.83 -13.11
C GLY A 115 5.78 0.05 -12.02
N THR A 116 5.52 -0.55 -10.87
CA THR A 116 5.05 0.16 -9.69
C THR A 116 6.19 0.93 -9.05
N VAL A 117 6.02 2.22 -8.88
CA VAL A 117 6.93 3.04 -8.08
C VAL A 117 6.47 2.97 -6.63
N ARG A 118 7.32 2.47 -5.75
CA ARG A 118 7.01 2.32 -4.33
C ARG A 118 6.56 3.66 -3.73
N THR A 119 5.30 3.73 -3.33
CA THR A 119 4.69 4.97 -2.85
C THR A 119 3.68 4.65 -1.76
N THR A 120 3.62 5.47 -0.72
CA THR A 120 2.64 5.33 0.35
C THR A 120 1.79 6.58 0.43
N PHE A 121 0.47 6.39 0.49
CA PHE A 121 -0.50 7.46 0.65
C PHE A 121 -1.15 7.34 2.02
N ILE A 122 -1.19 8.43 2.78
CA ILE A 122 -1.89 8.49 4.06
C ILE A 122 -3.10 9.40 3.85
N THR A 123 -4.29 8.95 4.27
CA THR A 123 -5.52 9.72 4.14
C THR A 123 -6.12 10.07 5.49
N ASP A 124 -7.01 11.07 5.49
CA ASP A 124 -7.89 11.32 6.62
C ASP A 124 -9.15 10.43 6.55
N ALA A 125 -10.10 10.62 7.48
CA ALA A 125 -11.31 9.82 7.55
C ALA A 125 -12.24 10.02 6.34
N ASP A 126 -12.10 11.13 5.61
CA ASP A 126 -12.84 11.42 4.39
C ASP A 126 -12.13 10.89 3.14
N HIS A 127 -11.04 10.18 3.32
CA HIS A 127 -10.19 9.59 2.28
C HIS A 127 -9.50 10.63 1.39
N LYS A 128 -9.26 11.82 1.93
CA LYS A 128 -8.42 12.81 1.28
C LYS A 128 -6.97 12.61 1.69
N ILE A 129 -6.06 12.68 0.73
CA ILE A 129 -4.63 12.46 0.97
C ILE A 129 -4.07 13.57 1.85
N THR A 130 -3.46 13.17 2.98
CA THR A 130 -2.78 14.09 3.90
C THR A 130 -1.27 14.05 3.73
N HIS A 131 -0.73 12.89 3.34
CA HIS A 131 0.71 12.69 3.14
C HIS A 131 0.96 11.75 1.97
N ILE A 132 2.05 12.01 1.23
CA ILE A 132 2.53 11.12 0.17
C ILE A 132 4.01 10.86 0.44
N ILE A 133 4.36 9.58 0.57
CA ILE A 133 5.74 9.16 0.77
C ILE A 133 6.27 8.57 -0.53
N ASN A 134 7.14 9.30 -1.22
CA ASN A 134 7.79 8.86 -2.46
C ASN A 134 9.13 8.16 -2.19
N LYS A 135 9.74 8.45 -1.06
CA LYS A 135 11.01 7.87 -0.64
C LYS A 135 10.77 7.00 0.59
N VAL A 136 10.25 5.80 0.35
CA VAL A 136 9.95 4.86 1.42
C VAL A 136 11.25 4.24 1.92
N ASP A 137 11.48 4.33 3.23
CA ASP A 137 12.55 3.58 3.88
C ASP A 137 12.02 2.18 4.20
N THR A 138 12.34 1.20 3.37
CA THR A 138 11.78 -0.14 3.49
C THR A 138 12.07 -0.82 4.82
N LYS A 139 13.23 -0.55 5.40
CA LYS A 139 13.63 -1.14 6.68
C LYS A 139 12.97 -0.47 7.87
N LYS A 140 12.50 0.77 7.71
CA LYS A 140 11.90 1.59 8.77
C LYS A 140 10.54 2.15 8.38
N ALA A 141 9.83 1.46 7.48
CA ALA A 141 8.55 1.94 6.95
C ALA A 141 7.52 2.22 8.04
N GLY A 142 7.41 1.33 9.03
CA GLY A 142 6.49 1.52 10.15
C GLY A 142 6.86 2.75 10.99
N GLU A 143 8.12 2.93 11.29
CA GLU A 143 8.62 4.10 12.03
C GLU A 143 8.40 5.39 11.26
N GLN A 144 8.64 5.35 9.94
CA GLN A 144 8.43 6.48 9.04
C GLN A 144 6.96 6.93 9.05
N LEU A 145 6.03 5.96 9.01
CA LEU A 145 4.59 6.23 9.11
C LEU A 145 4.23 6.87 10.44
N LEU A 146 4.68 6.29 11.55
CA LEU A 146 4.39 6.81 12.89
C LEU A 146 4.94 8.23 13.06
N GLY A 147 6.09 8.53 12.50
CA GLY A 147 6.67 9.87 12.54
C GLY A 147 5.84 10.92 11.81
N LEU A 148 5.11 10.53 10.76
CA LEU A 148 4.28 11.44 9.97
C LEU A 148 2.89 11.65 10.57
N ILE A 149 2.27 10.58 11.06
CA ILE A 149 0.91 10.68 11.61
C ILE A 149 0.91 11.20 13.04
N GLY A 150 2.08 11.19 13.70
CA GLY A 150 2.27 11.82 14.99
C GLY A 150 1.46 11.22 16.12
N ASP A 151 1.09 12.08 16.98
CA ASP A 151 0.35 11.72 18.19
C ASP A 151 -1.13 11.50 17.94
#